data_8ba75e1d829e241da65af37e37a33f53
#
_entry.id   8ba75e1d829e241da65af37e37a33f53
#
_cell.length_a   1.000
_cell.length_b   1.000
_cell.length_c   1.000
_cell.angle_alpha   90.00
_cell.angle_beta   90.00
_cell.angle_gamma   90.00
#
_symmetry.space_group_name_H-M   'P 1'
#
loop_
_entity.id
_entity.type
_entity.pdbx_description
1 polymer ?
#
loop_
_entity_poly.entity_id
_entity_poly.type
_entity_poly.pdbx_seq_one_letter_code
_entity_poly.pdbx_strand_id
1 'polypeptide(L)'
;MTVTPTATTHLPPDPTAPAPTVPWTDLLAAATDDCLAALLTGADQDWSRPAHTLDWTCRQTLDHLALGLMGYTGLLIARPDDRYITLFASLDPQAPIPACLDGLRIAASLLTSTVRDTPAQARAWHPWGHSDATGFAAMGITELAVHTYDITRVLDLPWAPPDDLSTAALARLFPDAPSGHTPSDTLLWCTGRIPLPGLPRRADWQWDGTVR
;
A
#
# COMPACT_ATOMS: atom_id res chain seq x y z
N MET A 1 -23.06 -7.27 43.74
CA MET A 1 -21.62 -7.17 43.51
C MET A 1 -21.44 -6.70 42.08
N THR A 2 -21.14 -5.41 41.90
CA THR A 2 -21.00 -4.75 40.59
C THR A 2 -19.53 -4.79 40.23
N VAL A 3 -19.18 -5.53 39.18
CA VAL A 3 -17.80 -5.59 38.64
C VAL A 3 -17.60 -4.42 37.72
N THR A 4 -16.75 -3.49 38.12
CA THR A 4 -16.32 -2.34 37.30
C THR A 4 -15.34 -2.85 36.23
N PRO A 5 -15.52 -2.51 34.91
CA PRO A 5 -14.55 -2.89 33.89
C PRO A 5 -13.27 -2.05 34.06
N THR A 6 -12.15 -2.73 34.18
CA THR A 6 -10.81 -2.14 34.21
C THR A 6 -10.50 -1.55 32.83
N ALA A 7 -10.35 -0.23 32.76
CA ALA A 7 -9.91 0.46 31.55
C ALA A 7 -8.49 0.00 31.21
N THR A 8 -8.32 -0.64 30.06
CA THR A 8 -7.01 -0.97 29.50
C THR A 8 -6.37 0.34 29.03
N THR A 9 -5.36 0.78 29.73
CA THR A 9 -4.57 1.98 29.39
C THR A 9 -3.81 1.66 28.12
N HIS A 10 -4.23 2.25 27.01
CA HIS A 10 -3.52 2.20 25.74
C HIS A 10 -2.23 3.04 25.89
N LEU A 11 -1.06 2.40 25.93
CA LEU A 11 0.21 3.10 25.84
C LEU A 11 0.31 3.63 24.39
N PRO A 12 0.63 4.94 24.20
CA PRO A 12 0.94 5.45 22.88
C PRO A 12 2.18 4.73 22.30
N PRO A 13 2.27 4.54 20.99
CA PRO A 13 3.43 3.92 20.34
C PRO A 13 4.69 4.71 20.72
N ASP A 14 5.77 3.99 20.99
CA ASP A 14 7.07 4.55 21.33
C ASP A 14 7.58 5.42 20.15
N PRO A 15 7.72 6.73 20.31
CA PRO A 15 8.23 7.61 19.25
C PRO A 15 9.69 7.34 18.87
N THR A 16 10.34 6.38 19.55
CA THR A 16 11.73 6.00 19.31
C THR A 16 11.87 4.69 18.51
N ALA A 17 10.79 4.20 17.88
CA ALA A 17 10.94 3.06 16.96
C ALA A 17 11.99 3.44 15.88
N PRO A 18 13.12 2.71 15.77
CA PRO A 18 14.16 3.06 14.81
C PRO A 18 13.57 3.03 13.39
N ALA A 19 13.92 4.05 12.60
CA ALA A 19 13.63 4.04 11.16
C ALA A 19 14.14 2.71 10.56
N PRO A 20 13.46 2.15 9.54
CA PRO A 20 13.89 0.90 8.95
C PRO A 20 15.36 1.00 8.55
N THR A 21 16.14 0.01 8.92
CA THR A 21 17.57 -0.06 8.58
C THR A 21 17.79 -0.23 7.07
N VAL A 22 16.75 -0.62 6.32
CA VAL A 22 16.73 -0.77 4.87
C VAL A 22 16.17 0.52 4.25
N PRO A 23 16.80 1.08 3.20
CA PRO A 23 16.29 2.25 2.50
C PRO A 23 14.88 2.04 1.95
N TRP A 24 14.03 3.07 1.98
CA TRP A 24 12.66 3.00 1.46
C TRP A 24 12.59 2.68 -0.03
N THR A 25 13.60 3.07 -0.80
CA THR A 25 13.75 2.69 -2.22
C THR A 25 13.92 1.18 -2.41
N ASP A 26 14.65 0.54 -1.50
CA ASP A 26 14.90 -0.90 -1.56
C ASP A 26 13.67 -1.69 -1.11
N LEU A 27 12.96 -1.19 -0.08
CA LEU A 27 11.68 -1.75 0.35
C LEU A 27 10.62 -1.66 -0.76
N LEU A 28 10.52 -0.53 -1.46
CA LEU A 28 9.58 -0.35 -2.57
C LEU A 28 9.95 -1.24 -3.76
N ALA A 29 11.24 -1.40 -4.07
CA ALA A 29 11.70 -2.32 -5.11
C ALA A 29 11.37 -3.78 -4.75
N ALA A 30 11.65 -4.19 -3.50
CA ALA A 30 11.34 -5.54 -3.02
C ALA A 30 9.82 -5.83 -3.07
N ALA A 31 8.98 -4.87 -2.64
CA ALA A 31 7.52 -4.98 -2.73
C ALA A 31 7.07 -5.15 -4.19
N THR A 32 7.66 -4.37 -5.11
CA THR A 32 7.36 -4.46 -6.54
C THR A 32 7.70 -5.85 -7.10
N ASP A 33 8.89 -6.35 -6.82
CA ASP A 33 9.34 -7.64 -7.35
C ASP A 33 8.52 -8.80 -6.79
N ASP A 34 8.19 -8.79 -5.50
CA ASP A 34 7.35 -9.80 -4.87
C ASP A 34 5.93 -9.81 -5.45
N CYS A 35 5.30 -8.65 -5.55
CA CYS A 35 3.96 -8.51 -6.14
C CYS A 35 3.92 -8.96 -7.60
N LEU A 36 4.89 -8.54 -8.42
CA LEU A 36 4.96 -8.93 -9.84
C LEU A 36 5.16 -10.44 -9.99
N ALA A 37 6.02 -11.05 -9.16
CA ALA A 37 6.23 -12.49 -9.18
C ALA A 37 4.92 -13.24 -8.85
N ALA A 38 4.20 -12.80 -7.82
CA ALA A 38 2.92 -13.39 -7.45
C ALA A 38 1.87 -13.27 -8.58
N LEU A 39 1.66 -12.07 -9.11
CA LEU A 39 0.67 -11.79 -10.14
C LEU A 39 0.96 -12.51 -11.46
N LEU A 40 2.25 -12.67 -11.82
CA LEU A 40 2.65 -13.37 -13.02
C LEU A 40 2.23 -14.85 -13.00
N THR A 41 2.17 -15.48 -11.84
CA THR A 41 1.73 -16.89 -11.71
C THR A 41 0.27 -17.10 -12.12
N GLY A 42 -0.55 -16.04 -12.08
CA GLY A 42 -1.96 -16.06 -12.49
C GLY A 42 -2.22 -15.37 -13.81
N ALA A 43 -1.20 -15.08 -14.63
CA ALA A 43 -1.35 -14.26 -15.86
C ALA A 43 -2.32 -14.86 -16.88
N ASP A 44 -2.48 -16.18 -16.93
CA ASP A 44 -3.36 -16.91 -17.84
C ASP A 44 -4.78 -17.12 -17.28
N GLN A 45 -5.08 -16.63 -16.09
CA GLN A 45 -6.38 -16.77 -15.46
C GLN A 45 -7.38 -15.70 -15.95
N ASP A 46 -8.63 -15.78 -15.46
CA ASP A 46 -9.67 -14.81 -15.80
C ASP A 46 -9.57 -13.53 -14.96
N TRP A 47 -8.93 -12.52 -15.50
CA TRP A 47 -8.76 -11.18 -14.89
C TRP A 47 -10.01 -10.29 -15.00
N SER A 48 -11.10 -10.77 -15.61
CA SER A 48 -12.37 -10.04 -15.63
C SER A 48 -13.19 -10.22 -14.35
N ARG A 49 -12.80 -11.14 -13.47
CA ARG A 49 -13.44 -11.39 -12.17
C ARG A 49 -13.28 -10.15 -11.25
N PRO A 50 -14.32 -9.80 -10.44
CA PRO A 50 -14.21 -8.75 -9.43
C PRO A 50 -13.12 -9.07 -8.40
N ALA A 51 -12.25 -8.10 -8.10
CA ALA A 51 -11.12 -8.30 -7.18
C ALA A 51 -11.60 -8.26 -5.72
N HIS A 52 -11.59 -9.38 -5.04
CA HIS A 52 -11.96 -9.60 -3.64
C HIS A 52 -13.22 -8.80 -3.23
N THR A 53 -13.07 -7.75 -2.41
CA THR A 53 -14.19 -6.93 -1.92
C THR A 53 -14.40 -5.64 -2.72
N LEU A 54 -13.75 -5.51 -3.87
CA LEU A 54 -13.84 -4.34 -4.74
C LEU A 54 -14.92 -4.53 -5.82
N ASP A 55 -15.48 -3.42 -6.28
CA ASP A 55 -16.37 -3.40 -7.45
C ASP A 55 -15.59 -3.46 -8.78
N TRP A 56 -14.26 -3.37 -8.71
CA TRP A 56 -13.35 -3.43 -9.86
C TRP A 56 -12.95 -4.85 -10.20
N THR A 57 -12.76 -5.13 -11.47
CA THR A 57 -12.15 -6.40 -11.90
C THR A 57 -10.68 -6.46 -11.51
N CYS A 58 -10.08 -7.66 -11.50
CA CYS A 58 -8.65 -7.83 -11.28
C CYS A 58 -7.81 -6.97 -12.23
N ARG A 59 -8.21 -6.88 -13.51
CA ARG A 59 -7.54 -6.02 -14.50
C ARG A 59 -7.66 -4.54 -14.17
N GLN A 60 -8.85 -4.07 -13.77
CA GLN A 60 -9.05 -2.68 -13.37
C GLN A 60 -8.30 -2.34 -12.08
N THR A 61 -8.19 -3.30 -11.15
CA THR A 61 -7.39 -3.15 -9.93
C THR A 61 -5.89 -3.03 -10.27
N LEU A 62 -5.39 -3.80 -11.23
CA LEU A 62 -4.01 -3.67 -11.70
C LEU A 62 -3.76 -2.31 -12.37
N ASP A 63 -4.71 -1.82 -13.18
CA ASP A 63 -4.63 -0.48 -13.80
C ASP A 63 -4.63 0.62 -12.73
N HIS A 64 -5.52 0.53 -11.73
CA HIS A 64 -5.57 1.45 -10.59
C HIS A 64 -4.24 1.46 -9.84
N LEU A 65 -3.63 0.31 -9.62
CA LEU A 65 -2.34 0.19 -8.94
C LEU A 65 -1.23 0.94 -9.70
N ALA A 66 -1.12 0.73 -11.01
CA ALA A 66 -0.14 1.44 -11.85
C ALA A 66 -0.41 2.96 -11.85
N LEU A 67 -1.68 3.36 -11.99
CA LEU A 67 -2.11 4.75 -11.96
C LEU A 67 -1.81 5.41 -10.61
N GLY A 68 -2.02 4.72 -9.49
CA GLY A 68 -1.73 5.19 -8.13
C GLY A 68 -0.24 5.50 -7.94
N LEU A 69 0.65 4.58 -8.34
CA LEU A 69 2.10 4.78 -8.26
C LEU A 69 2.58 5.94 -9.14
N MET A 70 2.00 6.08 -10.35
CA MET A 70 2.24 7.25 -11.21
C MET A 70 1.72 8.54 -10.58
N GLY A 71 0.58 8.48 -9.91
CA GLY A 71 0.01 9.60 -9.15
C GLY A 71 0.96 10.07 -8.04
N TYR A 72 1.49 9.15 -7.24
CA TYR A 72 2.47 9.46 -6.19
C TYR A 72 3.76 10.05 -6.75
N THR A 73 4.25 9.52 -7.88
CA THR A 73 5.37 10.09 -8.62
C THR A 73 5.11 11.55 -8.99
N GLY A 74 3.96 11.82 -9.59
CA GLY A 74 3.58 13.16 -10.00
C GLY A 74 3.39 14.12 -8.83
N LEU A 75 2.81 13.67 -7.70
CA LEU A 75 2.67 14.47 -6.48
C LEU A 75 4.02 14.87 -5.90
N LEU A 76 4.99 13.96 -5.84
CA LEU A 76 6.34 14.26 -5.38
C LEU A 76 7.12 15.21 -6.30
N ILE A 77 6.87 15.16 -7.61
CA ILE A 77 7.50 16.06 -8.60
C ILE A 77 6.85 17.45 -8.56
N ALA A 78 5.53 17.51 -8.67
CA ALA A 78 4.77 18.76 -8.78
C ALA A 78 4.58 19.47 -7.44
N ARG A 79 4.53 18.73 -6.34
CA ARG A 79 4.36 19.21 -4.95
C ARG A 79 3.19 20.20 -4.79
N PRO A 80 1.99 19.85 -5.24
CA PRO A 80 0.83 20.72 -5.03
C PRO A 80 0.51 20.80 -3.53
N ASP A 81 -0.07 21.93 -3.11
CA ASP A 81 -0.41 22.18 -1.70
C ASP A 81 -1.81 21.67 -1.33
N ASP A 82 -2.73 21.54 -2.29
CA ASP A 82 -4.16 21.38 -2.02
C ASP A 82 -4.94 20.51 -3.02
N ARG A 83 -4.28 19.86 -3.97
CA ARG A 83 -4.95 19.12 -5.05
C ARG A 83 -4.12 17.98 -5.61
N TYR A 84 -4.77 17.09 -6.34
CA TYR A 84 -4.10 16.10 -7.18
C TYR A 84 -3.42 16.75 -8.41
N ILE A 85 -2.50 15.99 -9.00
CA ILE A 85 -1.94 16.30 -10.33
C ILE A 85 -3.03 16.12 -11.40
N THR A 86 -2.74 16.65 -12.59
CA THR A 86 -3.65 16.55 -13.75
C THR A 86 -3.15 15.61 -14.85
N LEU A 87 -1.99 14.97 -14.63
CA LEU A 87 -1.41 13.98 -15.53
C LEU A 87 -1.63 12.58 -14.94
N PHE A 88 -2.35 11.76 -15.68
CA PHE A 88 -2.61 10.36 -15.33
C PHE A 88 -2.14 9.45 -16.44
N ALA A 89 -1.67 8.24 -16.08
CA ALA A 89 -1.29 7.20 -17.03
C ALA A 89 -2.08 5.93 -16.69
N SER A 90 -2.54 5.22 -17.71
CA SER A 90 -3.31 3.97 -17.63
C SER A 90 -2.63 2.87 -18.42
N LEU A 91 -2.84 1.63 -18.03
CA LEU A 91 -2.39 0.48 -18.80
C LEU A 91 -3.26 0.34 -20.07
N ASP A 92 -2.68 -0.18 -21.16
CA ASP A 92 -3.44 -0.49 -22.36
C ASP A 92 -4.49 -1.58 -22.04
N PRO A 93 -5.80 -1.30 -22.18
CA PRO A 93 -6.85 -2.24 -21.85
C PRO A 93 -6.86 -3.49 -22.73
N GLN A 94 -6.18 -3.46 -23.87
CA GLN A 94 -6.07 -4.59 -24.81
C GLN A 94 -4.77 -5.38 -24.64
N ALA A 95 -3.81 -4.90 -23.86
CA ALA A 95 -2.55 -5.58 -23.65
C ALA A 95 -2.73 -6.91 -22.86
N PRO A 96 -1.95 -7.95 -23.15
CA PRO A 96 -1.94 -9.16 -22.32
C PRO A 96 -1.40 -8.84 -20.91
N ILE A 97 -1.82 -9.62 -19.92
CA ILE A 97 -1.45 -9.39 -18.51
C ILE A 97 0.07 -9.26 -18.30
N PRO A 98 0.93 -10.09 -18.88
CA PRO A 98 2.37 -9.91 -18.73
C PRO A 98 2.87 -8.52 -19.14
N ALA A 99 2.35 -7.95 -20.25
CA ALA A 99 2.69 -6.59 -20.68
C ALA A 99 2.12 -5.52 -19.70
N CYS A 100 0.95 -5.75 -19.11
CA CYS A 100 0.42 -4.89 -18.04
C CYS A 100 1.32 -4.92 -16.80
N LEU A 101 1.88 -6.07 -16.42
CA LEU A 101 2.84 -6.20 -15.33
C LEU A 101 4.15 -5.45 -15.62
N ASP A 102 4.62 -5.44 -16.88
CA ASP A 102 5.74 -4.57 -17.28
C ASP A 102 5.39 -3.09 -17.09
N GLY A 103 4.16 -2.69 -17.41
CA GLY A 103 3.65 -1.33 -17.15
C GLY A 103 3.64 -0.98 -15.66
N LEU A 104 3.21 -1.90 -14.79
CA LEU A 104 3.30 -1.73 -13.34
C LEU A 104 4.75 -1.59 -12.87
N ARG A 105 5.67 -2.40 -13.40
CA ARG A 105 7.11 -2.28 -13.11
C ARG A 105 7.66 -0.91 -13.48
N ILE A 106 7.25 -0.36 -14.63
CA ILE A 106 7.64 1.01 -15.06
C ILE A 106 7.15 2.03 -14.03
N ALA A 107 5.87 1.99 -13.65
CA ALA A 107 5.29 2.94 -12.68
C ALA A 107 6.02 2.88 -11.33
N ALA A 108 6.28 1.68 -10.81
CA ALA A 108 6.99 1.47 -9.55
C ALA A 108 8.46 1.95 -9.62
N SER A 109 9.14 1.71 -10.74
CA SER A 109 10.52 2.17 -10.96
C SER A 109 10.61 3.70 -11.01
N LEU A 110 9.64 4.36 -11.62
CA LEU A 110 9.54 5.82 -11.65
C LEU A 110 9.30 6.39 -10.25
N LEU A 111 8.40 5.79 -9.46
CA LEU A 111 8.19 6.20 -8.08
C LEU A 111 9.47 6.00 -7.25
N THR A 112 10.14 4.85 -7.36
CA THR A 112 11.39 4.56 -6.64
C THR A 112 12.48 5.59 -6.96
N SER A 113 12.65 5.95 -8.23
CA SER A 113 13.62 6.96 -8.65
C SER A 113 13.24 8.34 -8.11
N THR A 114 11.96 8.70 -8.17
CA THR A 114 11.47 9.97 -7.65
C THR A 114 11.64 10.07 -6.13
N VAL A 115 11.35 9.00 -5.38
CA VAL A 115 11.59 8.93 -3.93
C VAL A 115 13.07 9.19 -3.61
N ARG A 116 13.99 8.55 -4.36
CA ARG A 116 15.44 8.71 -4.20
C ARG A 116 15.89 10.16 -4.40
N ASP A 117 15.35 10.81 -5.43
CA ASP A 117 15.78 12.14 -5.88
C ASP A 117 15.02 13.28 -5.17
N THR A 118 13.99 12.95 -4.38
CA THR A 118 13.19 13.95 -3.66
C THR A 118 13.95 14.46 -2.44
N PRO A 119 14.15 15.79 -2.30
CA PRO A 119 14.79 16.36 -1.11
C PRO A 119 14.04 16.01 0.18
N ALA A 120 14.77 15.76 1.27
CA ALA A 120 14.21 15.34 2.56
C ALA A 120 13.17 16.31 3.15
N GLN A 121 13.31 17.62 2.86
CA GLN A 121 12.37 18.65 3.29
C GLN A 121 11.15 18.80 2.38
N ALA A 122 11.12 18.14 1.22
CA ALA A 122 10.00 18.23 0.29
C ALA A 122 8.72 17.62 0.92
N ARG A 123 7.62 18.29 0.67
CA ARG A 123 6.27 17.85 1.08
C ARG A 123 5.36 17.94 -0.12
N ALA A 124 4.42 17.00 -0.20
CA ALA A 124 3.39 17.02 -1.22
C ALA A 124 2.03 16.67 -0.60
N TRP A 125 0.99 17.23 -1.17
CA TRP A 125 -0.37 17.01 -0.74
C TRP A 125 -0.83 15.59 -1.06
N HIS A 126 -1.65 15.03 -0.18
CA HIS A 126 -2.45 13.84 -0.38
C HIS A 126 -3.79 14.04 0.34
N PRO A 127 -4.93 13.47 -0.09
CA PRO A 127 -6.22 13.64 0.60
C PRO A 127 -6.20 13.38 2.10
N TRP A 128 -5.32 12.48 2.53
CA TRP A 128 -5.14 12.09 3.93
C TRP A 128 -3.91 12.72 4.59
N GLY A 129 -3.57 13.93 4.17
CA GLY A 129 -2.50 14.76 4.78
C GLY A 129 -1.24 14.89 3.93
N HIS A 130 -0.50 16.00 4.16
CA HIS A 130 0.79 16.20 3.50
C HIS A 130 1.80 15.15 3.95
N SER A 131 2.59 14.66 3.01
CA SER A 131 3.59 13.64 3.26
C SER A 131 4.93 13.96 2.60
N ASP A 132 5.96 13.23 2.98
CA ASP A 132 7.30 13.27 2.41
C ASP A 132 7.57 12.08 1.48
N ALA A 133 8.78 12.02 0.91
CA ALA A 133 9.18 10.93 0.02
C ALA A 133 9.03 9.56 0.66
N THR A 134 9.38 9.41 1.95
CA THR A 134 9.27 8.13 2.67
C THR A 134 7.82 7.73 2.91
N GLY A 135 6.94 8.70 3.15
CA GLY A 135 5.52 8.44 3.25
C GLY A 135 4.90 7.99 1.94
N PHE A 136 5.25 8.63 0.82
CA PHE A 136 4.79 8.19 -0.49
C PHE A 136 5.36 6.82 -0.90
N ALA A 137 6.58 6.47 -0.48
CA ALA A 137 7.11 5.11 -0.65
C ALA A 137 6.30 4.09 0.15
N ALA A 138 5.98 4.39 1.41
CA ALA A 138 5.15 3.54 2.25
C ALA A 138 3.71 3.38 1.70
N MET A 139 3.12 4.46 1.15
CA MET A 139 1.85 4.39 0.43
C MET A 139 1.95 3.45 -0.77
N GLY A 140 3.01 3.58 -1.59
CA GLY A 140 3.25 2.69 -2.74
C GLY A 140 3.39 1.22 -2.33
N ILE A 141 4.12 0.91 -1.26
CA ILE A 141 4.23 -0.44 -0.70
C ILE A 141 2.85 -0.96 -0.25
N THR A 142 2.05 -0.11 0.41
CA THR A 142 0.71 -0.47 0.86
C THR A 142 -0.21 -0.78 -0.31
N GLU A 143 -0.22 0.06 -1.36
CA GLU A 143 -1.01 -0.16 -2.58
C GLU A 143 -0.61 -1.47 -3.26
N LEU A 144 0.70 -1.71 -3.46
CA LEU A 144 1.22 -2.95 -4.02
C LEU A 144 0.74 -4.16 -3.22
N ALA A 145 0.92 -4.15 -1.90
CA ALA A 145 0.57 -5.25 -1.03
C ALA A 145 -0.94 -5.54 -1.06
N VAL A 146 -1.75 -4.51 -0.89
CA VAL A 146 -3.20 -4.65 -0.69
C VAL A 146 -3.91 -5.05 -1.98
N HIS A 147 -3.56 -4.44 -3.11
CA HIS A 147 -4.19 -4.76 -4.38
C HIS A 147 -3.68 -6.05 -5.00
N THR A 148 -2.43 -6.44 -4.74
CA THR A 148 -1.97 -7.79 -5.05
C THR A 148 -2.75 -8.83 -4.25
N TYR A 149 -3.01 -8.58 -2.96
CA TYR A 149 -3.86 -9.45 -2.15
C TYR A 149 -5.29 -9.54 -2.74
N ASP A 150 -5.91 -8.41 -3.08
CA ASP A 150 -7.25 -8.38 -3.66
C ASP A 150 -7.35 -9.23 -4.94
N ILE A 151 -6.33 -9.18 -5.80
CA ILE A 151 -6.26 -9.96 -7.04
C ILE A 151 -5.98 -11.44 -6.74
N THR A 152 -4.94 -11.74 -5.97
CA THR A 152 -4.50 -13.13 -5.72
C THR A 152 -5.54 -13.96 -4.99
N ARG A 153 -6.33 -13.35 -4.09
CA ARG A 153 -7.46 -14.03 -3.42
C ARG A 153 -8.51 -14.52 -4.39
N VAL A 154 -8.81 -13.78 -5.44
CA VAL A 154 -9.83 -14.14 -6.45
C VAL A 154 -9.29 -15.13 -7.48
N LEU A 155 -8.01 -15.02 -7.81
CA LEU A 155 -7.34 -15.93 -8.72
C LEU A 155 -6.85 -17.23 -8.02
N ASP A 156 -7.20 -17.45 -6.74
CA ASP A 156 -6.81 -18.62 -5.95
C ASP A 156 -5.28 -18.84 -5.92
N LEU A 157 -4.51 -17.75 -5.89
CA LEU A 157 -3.06 -17.79 -5.78
C LEU A 157 -2.64 -17.74 -4.30
N PRO A 158 -1.74 -18.61 -3.85
CA PRO A 158 -1.28 -18.68 -2.46
C PRO A 158 -0.26 -17.56 -2.19
N TRP A 159 -0.75 -16.35 -1.88
CA TRP A 159 0.09 -15.21 -1.57
C TRP A 159 -0.48 -14.37 -0.42
N ALA A 160 0.40 -13.78 0.37
CA ALA A 160 0.10 -12.79 1.40
C ALA A 160 1.22 -11.73 1.41
N PRO A 161 0.94 -10.49 1.84
CA PRO A 161 1.97 -9.46 1.95
C PRO A 161 3.15 -9.92 2.83
N PRO A 162 4.42 -9.73 2.43
CA PRO A 162 5.57 -10.04 3.27
C PRO A 162 5.56 -9.28 4.60
N ASP A 163 5.93 -9.94 5.69
CA ASP A 163 5.86 -9.37 7.05
C ASP A 163 6.81 -8.19 7.25
N ASP A 164 7.99 -8.20 6.65
CA ASP A 164 8.97 -7.11 6.73
C ASP A 164 8.48 -5.84 6.03
N LEU A 165 7.90 -5.97 4.84
CA LEU A 165 7.29 -4.87 4.08
C LEU A 165 6.04 -4.34 4.80
N SER A 166 5.21 -5.23 5.33
CA SER A 166 4.04 -4.89 6.12
C SER A 166 4.42 -4.13 7.40
N THR A 167 5.49 -4.55 8.08
CA THR A 167 6.01 -3.88 9.28
C THR A 167 6.44 -2.44 8.96
N ALA A 168 7.18 -2.24 7.86
CA ALA A 168 7.63 -0.91 7.46
C ALA A 168 6.43 0.01 7.12
N ALA A 169 5.46 -0.49 6.35
CA ALA A 169 4.25 0.25 5.99
C ALA A 169 3.41 0.61 7.23
N LEU A 170 3.20 -0.34 8.15
CA LEU A 170 2.47 -0.14 9.39
C LEU A 170 3.12 0.94 10.26
N ALA A 171 4.42 0.83 10.51
CA ALA A 171 5.16 1.80 11.32
C ALA A 171 5.06 3.23 10.76
N ARG A 172 5.04 3.37 9.44
CA ARG A 172 5.01 4.68 8.79
C ARG A 172 3.60 5.27 8.66
N LEU A 173 2.58 4.45 8.40
CA LEU A 173 1.25 4.91 7.97
C LEU A 173 0.12 4.61 8.97
N PHE A 174 0.30 3.66 9.89
CA PHE A 174 -0.74 3.20 10.79
C PHE A 174 -0.26 3.18 12.26
N PRO A 175 -0.01 4.36 12.88
CA PRO A 175 0.55 4.44 14.22
C PRO A 175 -0.32 3.76 15.29
N ASP A 176 -1.63 3.66 15.03
CA ASP A 176 -2.60 3.04 15.92
C ASP A 176 -2.92 1.58 15.55
N ALA A 177 -2.04 0.92 14.77
CA ALA A 177 -2.22 -0.48 14.40
C ALA A 177 -2.22 -1.38 15.64
N PRO A 178 -3.13 -2.39 15.72
CA PRO A 178 -3.19 -3.29 16.85
C PRO A 178 -1.94 -4.17 16.94
N SER A 179 -1.51 -4.48 18.15
CA SER A 179 -0.41 -5.42 18.43
C SER A 179 -0.93 -6.86 18.64
N GLY A 180 -0.01 -7.83 18.62
CA GLY A 180 -0.32 -9.24 18.90
C GLY A 180 -0.81 -10.05 17.71
N HIS A 181 -0.70 -9.52 16.50
CA HIS A 181 -1.01 -10.19 15.23
C HIS A 181 0.20 -10.16 14.30
N THR A 182 0.19 -10.96 13.22
CA THR A 182 1.24 -10.88 12.21
C THR A 182 1.21 -9.52 11.51
N PRO A 183 2.34 -8.96 11.07
CA PRO A 183 2.37 -7.70 10.32
C PRO A 183 1.49 -7.74 9.07
N SER A 184 1.53 -8.84 8.33
CA SER A 184 0.69 -9.06 7.14
C SER A 184 -0.80 -8.94 7.47
N ASP A 185 -1.30 -9.72 8.45
CA ASP A 185 -2.71 -9.67 8.84
C ASP A 185 -3.10 -8.29 9.39
N THR A 186 -2.20 -7.66 10.14
CA THR A 186 -2.42 -6.30 10.68
C THR A 186 -2.57 -5.28 9.57
N LEU A 187 -1.71 -5.32 8.52
CA LEU A 187 -1.81 -4.43 7.37
C LEU A 187 -3.13 -4.65 6.62
N LEU A 188 -3.50 -5.90 6.37
CA LEU A 188 -4.76 -6.25 5.71
C LEU A 188 -5.98 -5.82 6.52
N TRP A 189 -5.91 -5.90 7.86
CA TRP A 189 -6.98 -5.37 8.73
C TRP A 189 -7.02 -3.84 8.72
N CYS A 190 -5.89 -3.17 8.86
CA CYS A 190 -5.80 -1.71 8.82
C CYS A 190 -6.38 -1.13 7.53
N THR A 191 -6.25 -1.88 6.43
CA THR A 191 -6.75 -1.51 5.10
C THR A 191 -8.13 -2.14 4.76
N GLY A 192 -8.81 -2.73 5.76
CA GLY A 192 -10.19 -3.19 5.63
C GLY A 192 -10.37 -4.46 4.79
N ARG A 193 -9.36 -5.30 4.64
CA ARG A 193 -9.46 -6.53 3.83
C ARG A 193 -9.93 -7.74 4.64
N ILE A 194 -9.46 -7.88 5.86
CA ILE A 194 -9.81 -9.03 6.72
C ILE A 194 -10.24 -8.57 8.12
N PRO A 195 -10.97 -9.37 8.90
CA PRO A 195 -11.09 -9.22 10.34
C PRO A 195 -9.83 -9.77 11.03
N LEU A 196 -9.58 -9.34 12.28
CA LEU A 196 -8.62 -9.98 13.19
C LEU A 196 -9.34 -10.63 14.36
N PRO A 197 -8.74 -11.58 15.09
CA PRO A 197 -9.32 -12.14 16.30
C PRO A 197 -9.77 -11.06 17.27
N GLY A 198 -11.08 -11.00 17.55
CA GLY A 198 -11.67 -9.98 18.41
C GLY A 198 -11.88 -8.58 17.78
N LEU A 199 -11.48 -8.37 16.55
CA LEU A 199 -11.63 -7.10 15.84
C LEU A 199 -12.36 -7.32 14.51
N PRO A 200 -13.58 -6.74 14.32
CA PRO A 200 -14.29 -6.86 13.06
C PRO A 200 -13.52 -6.16 11.93
N ARG A 201 -13.81 -6.54 10.69
CA ARG A 201 -13.24 -5.86 9.52
C ARG A 201 -13.57 -4.37 9.55
N ARG A 202 -12.59 -3.51 9.26
CA ARG A 202 -12.81 -2.05 9.17
C ARG A 202 -13.61 -1.70 7.93
N ALA A 203 -14.67 -0.93 8.10
CA ALA A 203 -15.44 -0.37 6.99
C ALA A 203 -14.80 0.94 6.48
N ASP A 204 -14.43 1.80 7.43
CA ASP A 204 -13.81 3.10 7.14
C ASP A 204 -12.35 3.05 7.61
N TRP A 205 -11.44 3.25 6.68
CA TRP A 205 -10.02 3.26 6.98
C TRP A 205 -9.30 4.34 6.16
N GLN A 206 -8.25 4.85 6.72
CA GLN A 206 -7.30 5.73 6.05
C GLN A 206 -5.94 5.57 6.74
N TRP A 207 -4.87 5.85 6.02
CA TRP A 207 -3.56 5.97 6.64
C TRP A 207 -3.29 7.39 7.12
N ASP A 208 -2.32 7.53 8.01
CA ASP A 208 -1.79 8.81 8.43
C ASP A 208 -0.49 9.12 7.65
N GLY A 209 -0.60 10.02 6.66
CA GLY A 209 0.52 10.47 5.84
C GLY A 209 1.45 11.47 6.53
N THR A 210 1.13 11.93 7.75
CA THR A 210 1.91 12.94 8.48
C THR A 210 3.37 12.51 8.63
N VAL A 211 4.28 13.48 8.44
CA VAL A 211 5.73 13.24 8.54
C VAL A 211 6.12 12.99 9.99
N ARG A 212 6.91 11.93 10.21
CA ARG A 212 7.43 11.49 11.50
C ARG A 212 8.93 11.29 11.45
#